data_edefe90326fc2eccc450a59f1b433503
#
_entry.id   edefe90326fc2eccc450a59f1b433503
#
_cell.length_a   1.000
_cell.length_b   1.000
_cell.length_c   1.000
_cell.angle_alpha   90.00
_cell.angle_beta   90.00
_cell.angle_gamma   90.00
#
_symmetry.space_group_name_H-M   'P 1'
#
loop_
_entity.id
_entity.type
_entity.pdbx_description
1 polymer ?
#
loop_
_entity_poly.entity_id
_entity_poly.type
_entity_poly.pdbx_seq_one_letter_code
_entity_poly.pdbx_strand_id
1 'polypeptide(L)'
;MIGEIRSESFRLRARSLGAELTSFCDLRGGEYEYIWQNREIWNGQSPLLFPIVGRLKGDRYRLNGREYSLNKHGFARRSEFMLETQGETEMT
;
A
#
# COMPACT_ATOMS: atom_id res chain seq x y z
N MET A 1 1.03 1.78 -12.36
CA MET A 1 -0.15 2.65 -12.57
C MET A 1 -0.53 3.31 -11.26
N ILE A 2 -0.96 4.55 -11.31
CA ILE A 2 -1.43 5.27 -10.13
C ILE A 2 -2.94 5.50 -10.29
N GLY A 3 -3.71 5.13 -9.25
CA GLY A 3 -5.12 5.46 -9.14
C GLY A 3 -5.30 6.72 -8.27
N GLU A 4 -6.29 7.53 -8.59
CA GLU A 4 -6.62 8.73 -7.82
C GLU A 4 -8.13 8.83 -7.63
N ILE A 5 -8.54 9.14 -6.41
CA ILE A 5 -9.90 9.53 -6.09
C ILE A 5 -9.88 10.85 -5.34
N ARG A 6 -10.97 11.61 -5.44
CA ARG A 6 -11.04 12.90 -4.76
C ARG A 6 -12.47 13.35 -4.48
N SER A 7 -12.58 14.17 -3.44
CA SER A 7 -13.78 14.93 -3.12
C SER A 7 -13.42 16.41 -3.12
N GLU A 8 -14.33 17.28 -2.68
CA GLU A 8 -14.02 18.71 -2.49
C GLU A 8 -12.95 18.91 -1.40
N SER A 9 -12.89 18.01 -0.42
CA SER A 9 -12.04 18.16 0.76
C SER A 9 -10.75 17.39 0.72
N PHE A 10 -10.71 16.24 0.03
CA PHE A 10 -9.57 15.33 0.07
C PHE A 10 -9.22 14.76 -1.30
N ARG A 11 -7.95 14.44 -1.47
CA ARG A 11 -7.43 13.70 -2.62
C ARG A 11 -6.60 12.53 -2.13
N LEU A 12 -6.83 11.34 -2.69
CA LEU A 12 -6.10 10.13 -2.35
C LEU A 12 -5.51 9.51 -3.60
N ARG A 13 -4.26 9.08 -3.52
CA ARG A 13 -3.57 8.38 -4.60
C ARG A 13 -3.00 7.06 -4.12
N ALA A 14 -3.02 6.06 -5.00
CA ALA A 14 -2.42 4.76 -4.74
C ALA A 14 -1.69 4.27 -5.99
N ARG A 15 -0.61 3.52 -5.79
CA ARG A 15 0.10 2.87 -6.89
C ARG A 15 -0.28 1.40 -6.98
N SER A 16 -0.15 0.80 -8.16
CA SER A 16 -0.49 -0.60 -8.39
C SER A 16 0.44 -1.56 -7.66
N LEU A 17 1.73 -1.25 -7.59
CA LEU A 17 2.67 -2.07 -6.83
C LEU A 17 2.33 -1.96 -5.35
N GLY A 18 1.89 -3.09 -4.77
CA GLY A 18 1.52 -3.20 -3.37
C GLY A 18 0.20 -2.54 -3.01
N ALA A 19 -0.57 -2.02 -3.98
CA ALA A 19 -1.77 -1.20 -3.73
C ALA A 19 -1.49 -0.12 -2.66
N GLU A 20 -0.29 0.46 -2.70
CA GLU A 20 0.22 1.32 -1.66
C GLU A 20 -0.31 2.74 -1.81
N LEU A 21 -0.82 3.32 -0.73
CA LEU A 21 -1.18 4.72 -0.71
C LEU A 21 0.08 5.57 -0.83
N THR A 22 0.07 6.49 -1.79
CA THR A 22 1.21 7.37 -2.05
C THR A 22 0.95 8.81 -1.70
N SER A 23 -0.32 9.19 -1.58
CA SER A 23 -0.72 10.54 -1.20
C SER A 23 -2.11 10.51 -0.57
N PHE A 24 -2.27 11.22 0.51
CA PHE A 24 -3.56 11.54 1.12
C PHE A 24 -3.50 13.00 1.53
N CYS A 25 -4.19 13.83 0.79
CA CYS A 25 -4.06 15.27 0.89
C CYS A 25 -5.37 15.92 1.34
N ASP A 26 -5.28 16.77 2.37
CA ASP A 26 -6.38 17.65 2.77
C ASP A 26 -6.31 18.90 1.88
N LEU A 27 -7.37 19.15 1.14
CA LEU A 27 -7.45 20.27 0.19
C LEU A 27 -8.10 21.52 0.77
N ARG A 28 -8.55 21.45 2.04
CA ARG A 28 -9.22 22.58 2.69
C ARG A 28 -8.19 23.57 3.22
N GLY A 29 -8.21 24.80 2.74
CA GLY A 29 -7.29 25.84 3.18
C GLY A 29 -5.87 25.67 2.65
N GLY A 30 -5.71 25.06 1.48
CA GLY A 30 -4.43 24.73 0.87
C GLY A 30 -4.27 23.23 0.72
N GLU A 31 -3.06 22.76 0.46
CA GLU A 31 -2.78 21.34 0.38
C GLU A 31 -1.95 20.89 1.59
N TYR A 32 -2.45 19.91 2.34
CA TYR A 32 -1.72 19.30 3.44
C TYR A 32 -1.60 17.80 3.21
N GLU A 33 -0.36 17.33 3.00
CA GLU A 33 -0.06 15.93 2.70
C GLU A 33 0.20 15.15 3.99
N TYR A 34 -0.54 14.04 4.19
CA TYR A 34 -0.38 13.17 5.36
C TYR A 34 0.58 12.01 5.15
N ILE A 35 0.81 11.60 3.88
CA ILE A 35 1.66 10.45 3.57
C ILE A 35 3.10 10.94 3.40
N TRP A 36 4.05 10.16 3.94
CA TRP A 36 5.48 10.41 3.80
C TRP A 36 5.89 10.58 2.33
N GLN A 37 6.62 11.65 2.03
CA GLN A 37 7.03 11.99 0.65
C GLN A 37 8.54 11.99 0.43
N ASN A 38 9.36 11.96 1.49
CA ASN A 38 10.82 12.02 1.32
C ASN A 38 11.40 10.64 1.07
N ARG A 39 11.32 10.19 -0.18
CA ARG A 39 11.74 8.87 -0.60
C ARG A 39 13.26 8.68 -0.65
N GLU A 40 14.03 9.74 -0.52
CA GLU A 40 15.49 9.67 -0.39
C GLU A 40 15.89 9.11 0.97
N ILE A 41 15.16 9.45 2.02
CA ILE A 41 15.41 8.93 3.37
C ILE A 41 14.80 7.53 3.52
N TRP A 42 13.52 7.38 3.16
CA TRP A 42 12.82 6.09 3.18
C TRP A 42 11.95 5.97 1.95
N ASN A 43 12.20 4.93 1.16
CA ASN A 43 11.52 4.71 -0.11
C ASN A 43 10.10 4.19 0.00
N GLY A 44 9.68 3.71 1.18
CA GLY A 44 8.31 3.32 1.46
C GLY A 44 7.43 4.52 1.79
N GLN A 45 6.13 4.34 1.75
CA GLN A 45 5.14 5.36 2.11
C GLN A 45 4.08 4.80 3.05
N SER A 46 3.28 3.84 2.61
CA SER A 46 2.29 3.15 3.45
C SER A 46 2.12 1.69 2.99
N PRO A 47 3.17 0.87 3.08
CA PRO A 47 3.14 -0.49 2.56
C PRO A 47 2.09 -1.34 3.27
N LEU A 48 1.41 -2.19 2.51
CA LEU A 48 0.49 -3.19 3.07
C LEU A 48 1.29 -4.37 3.61
N LEU A 49 1.10 -4.67 4.88
CA LEU A 49 1.73 -5.80 5.55
C LEU A 49 0.73 -6.96 5.55
N PHE A 50 0.87 -7.86 4.58
CA PHE A 50 -0.04 -8.98 4.39
C PHE A 50 0.68 -10.15 3.70
N PRO A 51 0.41 -11.42 4.10
CA PRO A 51 -0.55 -11.84 5.13
C PRO A 51 -0.03 -11.79 6.57
N ILE A 52 1.19 -11.34 6.79
CA ILE A 52 1.75 -11.23 8.14
C ILE A 52 2.35 -9.84 8.38
N VAL A 53 2.44 -9.48 9.65
CA VAL A 53 3.18 -8.31 10.12
C VAL A 53 4.40 -8.83 10.89
N GLY A 54 5.59 -8.35 10.51
CA GLY A 54 6.83 -8.81 11.12
C GLY A 54 7.41 -10.04 10.42
N ARG A 55 8.26 -10.76 11.13
CA ARG A 55 9.06 -11.84 10.58
C ARG A 55 8.79 -13.17 11.28
N LEU A 56 8.60 -14.22 10.51
CA LEU A 56 8.53 -15.58 11.02
C LEU A 56 9.94 -16.10 11.35
N LYS A 57 10.05 -17.01 12.30
CA LYS A 57 11.31 -17.66 12.62
C LYS A 57 11.82 -18.41 11.39
N GLY A 58 13.02 -18.04 10.93
CA GLY A 58 13.61 -18.63 9.73
C GLY A 58 12.87 -18.33 8.45
N ASP A 59 11.95 -17.35 8.45
CA ASP A 59 11.11 -16.99 7.29
C ASP A 59 10.25 -18.16 6.78
N ARG A 60 9.79 -19.03 7.67
CA ARG A 60 9.05 -20.24 7.31
C ARG A 60 7.85 -20.48 8.21
N TYR A 61 6.87 -21.19 7.66
CA TYR A 61 5.75 -21.73 8.41
C TYR A 61 5.38 -23.12 7.89
N ARG A 62 4.62 -23.87 8.70
CA ARG A 62 4.13 -25.18 8.32
C ARG A 62 2.61 -25.21 8.27
N LEU A 63 2.10 -25.89 7.27
CA LEU A 63 0.66 -26.09 7.14
C LEU A 63 0.42 -27.50 6.59
N ASN A 64 -0.37 -28.30 7.32
CA ASN A 64 -0.69 -29.68 6.96
C ASN A 64 0.56 -30.53 6.66
N GLY A 65 1.60 -30.40 7.48
CA GLY A 65 2.84 -31.15 7.32
C GLY A 65 3.78 -30.66 6.23
N ARG A 66 3.43 -29.60 5.52
CA ARG A 66 4.29 -29.00 4.48
C ARG A 66 4.90 -27.70 5.00
N GLU A 67 6.13 -27.44 4.56
CA GLU A 67 6.86 -26.24 4.91
C GLU A 67 6.77 -25.23 3.76
N TYR A 68 6.55 -23.95 4.13
CA TYR A 68 6.45 -22.85 3.19
C TYR A 68 7.34 -21.71 3.66
N SER A 69 7.86 -20.96 2.70
CA SER A 69 8.61 -19.74 2.97
C SER A 69 7.71 -18.52 2.89
N LEU A 70 7.93 -17.55 3.77
CA LEU A 70 7.23 -16.27 3.73
C LEU A 70 8.14 -15.20 4.32
N ASN A 71 8.46 -14.22 3.53
CA ASN A 71 9.37 -13.15 3.94
C ASN A 71 8.73 -12.16 4.92
N LYS A 72 9.56 -11.40 5.60
CA LYS A 72 9.13 -10.33 6.50
C LYS A 72 8.04 -9.48 5.87
N HIS A 73 6.95 -9.28 6.59
CA HIS A 73 5.75 -8.52 6.19
C HIS A 73 4.99 -9.12 5.00
N GLY A 74 5.25 -10.40 4.65
CA GLY A 74 4.53 -11.08 3.59
C GLY A 74 4.86 -10.58 2.19
N PHE A 75 3.88 -10.64 1.28
CA PHE A 75 4.11 -10.42 -0.15
C PHE A 75 3.26 -9.31 -0.78
N ALA A 76 2.21 -8.82 -0.12
CA ALA A 76 1.30 -7.84 -0.73
C ALA A 76 2.03 -6.59 -1.22
N ARG A 77 2.97 -6.06 -0.45
CA ARG A 77 3.72 -4.83 -0.79
C ARG A 77 4.59 -4.97 -2.04
N ARG A 78 4.83 -6.19 -2.50
CA ARG A 78 5.63 -6.50 -3.69
C ARG A 78 4.81 -7.09 -4.83
N SER A 79 3.50 -7.17 -4.65
CA SER A 79 2.58 -7.71 -5.65
C SER A 79 1.97 -6.58 -6.47
N GLU A 80 1.80 -6.84 -7.76
CA GLU A 80 1.06 -5.91 -8.63
C GLU A 80 -0.43 -6.12 -8.44
N PHE A 81 -1.14 -5.03 -8.18
CA PHE A 81 -2.59 -5.02 -8.11
C PHE A 81 -3.17 -4.41 -9.38
N MET A 82 -4.31 -4.92 -9.79
CA MET A 82 -5.00 -4.42 -10.96
C MET A 82 -6.12 -3.48 -10.53
N LEU A 83 -6.14 -2.27 -11.09
CA LEU A 83 -7.25 -1.35 -10.89
C LEU A 83 -8.38 -1.76 -11.83
N GLU A 84 -9.47 -2.30 -11.26
CA GLU A 84 -10.63 -2.76 -12.02
C GLU A 84 -11.60 -1.64 -12.34
N THR A 85 -11.89 -0.80 -11.35
CA THR A 85 -12.83 0.31 -11.51
C THR A 85 -12.25 1.59 -10.94
N GLN A 86 -12.51 2.68 -11.64
CA GLN A 86 -12.08 4.02 -11.26
C GLN A 86 -13.25 4.97 -11.34
N GLY A 87 -13.78 5.38 -10.20
CA GLY A 87 -14.77 6.43 -10.07
C GLY A 87 -14.15 7.72 -9.59
N GLU A 88 -14.99 8.69 -9.28
CA GLU A 88 -14.53 9.97 -8.73
C GLU A 88 -14.07 9.82 -7.28
N THR A 89 -14.86 9.10 -6.47
CA THR A 89 -14.62 8.91 -5.04
C THR A 89 -14.39 7.45 -4.65
N GLU A 90 -14.28 6.56 -5.60
CA GLU A 90 -14.12 5.12 -5.38
C GLU A 90 -13.24 4.50 -6.44
N MET A 91 -12.37 3.58 -6.02
CA MET A 91 -11.59 2.73 -6.92
C MET A 91 -11.41 1.35 -6.30
N THR A 92 -11.40 0.33 -7.15
CA THR A 92 -11.24 -1.08 -6.72
C THR A 92 -10.13 -1.75 -7.50
#